data_7a3581933dcc16423e76234c27ffc2e7
#
_entry.id   7a3581933dcc16423e76234c27ffc2e7
#
_cell.length_a   1.000
_cell.length_b   1.000
_cell.length_c   1.000
_cell.angle_alpha   90.00
_cell.angle_beta   90.00
_cell.angle_gamma   90.00
#
_symmetry.space_group_name_H-M   'P 1'
#
loop_
_entity.id
_entity.type
_entity.pdbx_description
1 polymer ?
#
loop_
_entity_poly.entity_id
_entity_poly.type
_entity_poly.pdbx_seq_one_letter_code
_entity_poly.pdbx_strand_id
1 'polypeptide(L)'
;GKGVDILVSEVLNAQKANHEHFDAIKQQYLTNYLLKQREMTKPYAGITTLLETLKDNSIKVCVLSNKPDIDTQLVIKYYFKDYPFFVVMGKRPEYEIKPNPASVNEIISLLQMTKEEVLYVGDTATDMQTAVNASLTPVGVLWGFRQKDELLMSGAEYIIHHPSELLQVIEKRT
;
A
#
# COMPACT_ATOMS: atom_id res chain seq x y z
N GLY A 1 -0.03 -3.45 7.33
CA GLY A 1 -1.15 -3.21 7.43
C GLY A 1 -2.51 -3.89 7.60
N LYS A 2 -2.79 -4.49 8.75
CA LYS A 2 -4.09 -5.15 9.02
C LYS A 2 -5.20 -4.17 9.54
N GLY A 3 -4.95 -2.87 9.53
CA GLY A 3 -5.88 -1.85 10.02
C GLY A 3 -5.69 -1.50 11.50
N VAL A 4 -6.31 -0.37 11.92
CA VAL A 4 -6.16 0.18 13.28
C VAL A 4 -6.77 -0.72 14.35
N ASP A 5 -7.89 -1.38 14.05
CA ASP A 5 -8.57 -2.26 15.01
C ASP A 5 -7.67 -3.42 15.44
N ILE A 6 -7.00 -4.05 14.50
CA ILE A 6 -6.06 -5.14 14.80
C ILE A 6 -4.83 -4.61 15.54
N LEU A 7 -4.30 -3.45 15.15
CA LEU A 7 -3.18 -2.83 15.84
C LEU A 7 -3.50 -2.57 17.33
N VAL A 8 -4.64 -1.96 17.62
CA VAL A 8 -5.07 -1.69 19.00
C VAL A 8 -5.28 -2.99 19.78
N SER A 9 -5.92 -3.99 19.16
CA SER A 9 -6.12 -5.31 19.79
C SER A 9 -4.79 -6.00 20.10
N GLU A 10 -3.83 -6.01 19.17
CA GLU A 10 -2.50 -6.61 19.39
C GLU A 10 -1.74 -5.91 20.51
N VAL A 11 -1.82 -4.57 20.61
CA VAL A 11 -1.18 -3.80 21.70
C VAL A 11 -1.82 -4.14 23.04
N LEU A 12 -3.15 -4.17 23.14
CA LEU A 12 -3.86 -4.54 24.38
C LEU A 12 -3.53 -5.96 24.81
N ASN A 13 -3.52 -6.91 23.89
CA ASN A 13 -3.14 -8.30 24.16
C ASN A 13 -1.69 -8.43 24.65
N ALA A 14 -0.75 -7.74 24.00
CA ALA A 14 0.66 -7.76 24.40
C ALA A 14 0.89 -7.20 25.80
N GLN A 15 0.10 -6.20 26.20
CA GLN A 15 0.15 -5.57 27.52
C GLN A 15 -0.74 -6.27 28.57
N LYS A 16 -1.47 -7.33 28.18
CA LYS A 16 -2.48 -8.00 29.03
C LYS A 16 -3.50 -7.01 29.60
N ALA A 17 -3.83 -5.96 28.85
CA ALA A 17 -4.74 -4.90 29.26
C ALA A 17 -6.19 -5.27 28.97
N ASN A 18 -7.11 -4.65 29.73
CA ASN A 18 -8.55 -4.87 29.54
C ASN A 18 -9.04 -4.24 28.23
N HIS A 19 -9.80 -4.99 27.46
CA HIS A 19 -10.42 -4.55 26.22
C HIS A 19 -11.59 -3.56 26.41
N GLU A 20 -12.06 -3.33 27.62
CA GLU A 20 -13.11 -2.31 27.92
C GLU A 20 -12.73 -0.91 27.44
N HIS A 21 -11.44 -0.60 27.33
CA HIS A 21 -10.94 0.70 26.88
C HIS A 21 -10.58 0.72 25.39
N PHE A 22 -10.92 -0.32 24.63
CA PHE A 22 -10.54 -0.44 23.21
C PHE A 22 -10.92 0.80 22.40
N ASP A 23 -12.18 1.24 22.48
CA ASP A 23 -12.68 2.37 21.71
C ASP A 23 -12.02 3.70 22.12
N ALA A 24 -11.80 3.90 23.42
CA ALA A 24 -11.13 5.09 23.93
C ALA A 24 -9.67 5.15 23.43
N ILE A 25 -8.94 4.04 23.50
CA ILE A 25 -7.55 3.94 23.03
C ILE A 25 -7.49 4.11 21.52
N LYS A 26 -8.41 3.51 20.78
CA LYS A 26 -8.52 3.68 19.33
C LYS A 26 -8.76 5.14 18.96
N GLN A 27 -9.68 5.84 19.61
CA GLN A 27 -9.96 7.25 19.36
C GLN A 27 -8.75 8.13 19.70
N GLN A 28 -8.09 7.90 20.82
CA GLN A 28 -6.87 8.63 21.18
C GLN A 28 -5.73 8.39 20.20
N TYR A 29 -5.55 7.14 19.76
CA TYR A 29 -4.58 6.80 18.72
C TYR A 29 -4.87 7.56 17.41
N LEU A 30 -6.12 7.53 16.93
CA LEU A 30 -6.54 8.21 15.70
C LEU A 30 -6.33 9.72 15.80
N THR A 31 -6.70 10.34 16.92
CA THR A 31 -6.49 11.78 17.16
C THR A 31 -5.01 12.13 17.14
N ASN A 32 -4.17 11.39 17.86
CA ASN A 32 -2.72 11.61 17.90
C ASN A 32 -2.09 11.35 16.52
N TYR A 33 -2.55 10.34 15.81
CA TYR A 33 -2.07 10.00 14.48
C TYR A 33 -2.36 11.15 13.49
N LEU A 34 -3.59 11.69 13.48
CA LEU A 34 -3.98 12.81 12.62
C LEU A 34 -3.15 14.08 12.89
N LEU A 35 -2.81 14.33 14.16
CA LEU A 35 -2.00 15.49 14.54
C LEU A 35 -0.52 15.32 14.16
N LYS A 36 0.04 14.13 14.33
CA LYS A 36 1.50 13.89 14.20
C LYS A 36 1.93 13.24 12.89
N GLN A 37 1.00 12.67 12.09
CA GLN A 37 1.36 11.96 10.86
C GLN A 37 2.16 12.81 9.86
N ARG A 38 1.99 14.13 9.88
CA ARG A 38 2.70 15.05 8.98
C ARG A 38 4.12 15.40 9.43
N GLU A 39 4.42 15.28 10.71
CA GLU A 39 5.72 15.66 11.27
C GLU A 39 6.82 14.64 10.93
N MET A 40 6.48 13.34 10.94
CA MET A 40 7.43 12.24 10.81
C MET A 40 7.32 11.48 9.48
N THR A 41 6.26 11.72 8.70
CA THR A 41 6.03 11.04 7.43
C THR A 41 6.69 11.80 6.27
N LYS A 42 7.37 11.08 5.40
CA LYS A 42 7.93 11.61 4.16
C LYS A 42 7.98 10.51 3.09
N PRO A 43 7.98 10.85 1.81
CA PRO A 43 8.24 9.88 0.76
C PRO A 43 9.61 9.20 0.96
N TYR A 44 9.69 7.92 0.64
CA TYR A 44 10.98 7.24 0.60
C TYR A 44 11.87 7.83 -0.49
N ALA A 45 13.20 7.78 -0.27
CA ALA A 45 14.17 8.27 -1.24
C ALA A 45 13.99 7.61 -2.62
N GLY A 46 14.00 8.39 -3.68
CA GLY A 46 13.84 7.93 -5.05
C GLY A 46 12.40 7.75 -5.53
N ILE A 47 11.38 7.79 -4.65
CA ILE A 47 9.97 7.63 -5.06
C ILE A 47 9.51 8.77 -5.96
N THR A 48 9.83 10.01 -5.63
CA THR A 48 9.44 11.17 -6.46
C THR A 48 10.03 11.06 -7.86
N THR A 49 11.33 10.73 -7.96
CA THR A 49 12.00 10.55 -9.25
C THR A 49 11.40 9.38 -10.04
N LEU A 50 11.11 8.24 -9.37
CA LEU A 50 10.43 7.12 -10.01
C LEU A 50 9.08 7.54 -10.58
N LEU A 51 8.25 8.24 -9.79
CA LEU A 51 6.93 8.70 -10.23
C LEU A 51 7.03 9.62 -11.46
N GLU A 52 7.98 10.57 -11.47
CA GLU A 52 8.23 11.42 -12.63
C GLU A 52 8.60 10.59 -13.88
N THR A 53 9.51 9.63 -13.73
CA THR A 53 9.89 8.73 -14.83
C THR A 53 8.71 7.91 -15.34
N LEU A 54 7.87 7.37 -14.46
CA LEU A 54 6.67 6.62 -14.85
C LEU A 54 5.68 7.50 -15.63
N LYS A 55 5.48 8.75 -15.17
CA LYS A 55 4.64 9.72 -15.85
C LYS A 55 5.15 10.04 -17.24
N ASP A 56 6.46 10.30 -17.39
CA ASP A 56 7.08 10.63 -18.67
C ASP A 56 6.97 9.49 -19.69
N ASN A 57 6.94 8.23 -19.18
CA ASN A 57 6.71 7.03 -19.99
C ASN A 57 5.21 6.67 -20.11
N SER A 58 4.30 7.54 -19.72
CA SER A 58 2.84 7.33 -19.81
C SER A 58 2.35 6.07 -19.05
N ILE A 59 3.08 5.64 -18.03
CA ILE A 59 2.70 4.51 -17.19
C ILE A 59 1.72 4.98 -16.12
N LYS A 60 0.51 4.39 -16.12
CA LYS A 60 -0.52 4.70 -15.13
C LYS A 60 -0.11 4.17 -13.76
N VAL A 61 -0.25 4.99 -12.73
CA VAL A 61 0.02 4.61 -11.34
C VAL A 61 -1.26 4.70 -10.52
N CYS A 62 -1.54 3.64 -9.76
CA CYS A 62 -2.65 3.57 -8.82
C CYS A 62 -2.13 3.37 -7.40
N VAL A 63 -2.89 3.85 -6.42
CA VAL A 63 -2.61 3.66 -4.99
C VAL A 63 -3.74 2.85 -4.38
N LEU A 64 -3.39 1.77 -3.66
CA LEU A 64 -4.32 0.97 -2.86
C LEU A 64 -3.80 0.81 -1.43
N SER A 65 -4.63 1.15 -0.43
CA SER A 65 -4.27 1.10 0.99
C SER A 65 -5.38 0.51 1.86
N ASN A 66 -5.00 -0.19 2.95
CA ASN A 66 -5.93 -0.57 4.03
C ASN A 66 -6.22 0.59 5.00
N LYS A 67 -5.57 1.75 4.82
CA LYS A 67 -5.93 3.00 5.51
C LYS A 67 -7.32 3.47 5.04
N PRO A 68 -8.16 4.10 5.90
CA PRO A 68 -9.42 4.69 5.45
C PRO A 68 -9.27 5.55 4.20
N ASP A 69 -10.26 5.52 3.30
CA ASP A 69 -10.15 6.18 1.99
C ASP A 69 -9.89 7.69 2.12
N ILE A 70 -10.60 8.36 3.01
CA ILE A 70 -10.41 9.80 3.28
C ILE A 70 -8.97 10.11 3.69
N ASP A 71 -8.40 9.31 4.61
CA ASP A 71 -7.03 9.51 5.08
C ASP A 71 -6.00 9.21 3.98
N THR A 72 -6.28 8.20 3.15
CA THR A 72 -5.43 7.86 2.00
C THR A 72 -5.39 9.02 1.01
N GLN A 73 -6.55 9.57 0.65
CA GLN A 73 -6.66 10.74 -0.24
C GLN A 73 -5.89 11.96 0.31
N LEU A 74 -6.06 12.25 1.61
CA LEU A 74 -5.38 13.38 2.26
C LEU A 74 -3.85 13.23 2.26
N VAL A 75 -3.34 12.03 2.52
CA VAL A 75 -1.90 11.74 2.50
C VAL A 75 -1.33 11.89 1.10
N ILE A 76 -1.97 11.29 0.10
CA ILE A 76 -1.52 11.38 -1.28
C ILE A 76 -1.57 12.82 -1.79
N LYS A 77 -2.65 13.54 -1.52
CA LYS A 77 -2.78 14.96 -1.89
C LYS A 77 -1.72 15.85 -1.23
N TYR A 78 -1.29 15.52 -0.02
CA TYR A 78 -0.29 16.31 0.70
C TYR A 78 1.12 16.10 0.15
N TYR A 79 1.53 14.83 -0.06
CA TYR A 79 2.92 14.51 -0.45
C TYR A 79 3.15 14.47 -1.95
N PHE A 80 2.10 14.23 -2.74
CA PHE A 80 2.17 14.01 -4.19
C PHE A 80 1.11 14.80 -4.95
N LYS A 81 0.82 16.04 -4.53
CA LYS A 81 -0.30 16.88 -5.02
C LYS A 81 -0.29 17.09 -6.53
N ASP A 82 0.89 17.12 -7.14
CA ASP A 82 1.07 17.41 -8.56
C ASP A 82 1.19 16.14 -9.43
N TYR A 83 1.16 14.95 -8.81
CA TYR A 83 1.24 13.70 -9.55
C TYR A 83 -0.16 13.20 -9.94
N PRO A 84 -0.40 12.88 -11.24
CA PRO A 84 -1.70 12.46 -11.76
C PRO A 84 -1.92 10.95 -11.52
N PHE A 85 -2.09 10.51 -10.28
CA PHE A 85 -2.50 9.13 -10.03
C PHE A 85 -3.79 8.82 -10.75
N PHE A 86 -3.85 7.68 -11.43
CA PHE A 86 -5.05 7.24 -12.14
C PHE A 86 -6.19 6.88 -11.17
N VAL A 87 -5.85 6.13 -10.09
CA VAL A 87 -6.76 5.82 -8.97
C VAL A 87 -6.00 5.98 -7.66
N VAL A 88 -6.65 6.59 -6.67
CA VAL A 88 -6.24 6.55 -5.26
C VAL A 88 -7.38 5.95 -4.47
N MET A 89 -7.16 4.78 -3.86
CA MET A 89 -8.19 4.03 -3.14
C MET A 89 -7.67 3.57 -1.78
N GLY A 90 -8.38 3.96 -0.72
CA GLY A 90 -8.22 3.42 0.62
C GLY A 90 -9.28 2.38 0.94
N LYS A 91 -9.38 2.00 2.24
CA LYS A 91 -10.43 1.12 2.74
C LYS A 91 -11.80 1.79 2.56
N ARG A 92 -12.72 1.08 1.92
CA ARG A 92 -14.12 1.46 1.71
C ARG A 92 -15.05 0.38 2.25
N PRO A 93 -16.29 0.74 2.67
CA PRO A 93 -17.25 -0.25 3.18
C PRO A 93 -17.62 -1.34 2.17
N GLU A 94 -17.58 -1.02 0.88
CA GLU A 94 -18.01 -1.89 -0.23
C GLU A 94 -17.03 -3.04 -0.49
N TYR A 95 -15.78 -2.93 0.00
CA TYR A 95 -14.74 -3.92 -0.27
C TYR A 95 -14.10 -4.41 1.03
N GLU A 96 -13.83 -5.70 1.10
CA GLU A 96 -12.96 -6.25 2.12
C GLU A 96 -11.53 -5.72 1.94
N ILE A 97 -10.83 -5.57 3.06
CA ILE A 97 -9.44 -5.08 3.05
C ILE A 97 -8.48 -6.12 2.46
N LYS A 98 -7.32 -5.66 2.00
CA LYS A 98 -6.21 -6.53 1.61
C LYS A 98 -5.92 -7.58 2.71
N PRO A 99 -5.73 -8.86 2.39
CA PRO A 99 -5.39 -9.42 1.07
C PRO A 99 -6.58 -9.82 0.18
N ASN A 100 -7.82 -9.41 0.47
CA ASN A 100 -8.93 -9.63 -0.45
C ASN A 100 -8.67 -8.89 -1.77
N PRO A 101 -8.84 -9.54 -2.95
CA PRO A 101 -8.52 -8.93 -4.24
C PRO A 101 -9.59 -8.00 -4.80
N ALA A 102 -10.75 -7.85 -4.13
CA ALA A 102 -11.91 -7.12 -4.68
C ALA A 102 -11.55 -5.68 -5.10
N SER A 103 -10.87 -4.92 -4.23
CA SER A 103 -10.44 -3.54 -4.54
C SER A 103 -9.43 -3.48 -5.69
N VAL A 104 -8.58 -4.48 -5.82
CA VAL A 104 -7.62 -4.58 -6.94
C VAL A 104 -8.35 -4.85 -8.25
N ASN A 105 -9.31 -5.78 -8.24
CA ASN A 105 -10.09 -6.11 -9.43
C ASN A 105 -10.90 -4.90 -9.92
N GLU A 106 -11.42 -4.08 -9.01
CA GLU A 106 -12.07 -2.81 -9.35
C GLU A 106 -11.09 -1.85 -10.03
N ILE A 107 -9.89 -1.67 -9.48
CA ILE A 107 -8.86 -0.82 -10.09
C ILE A 107 -8.48 -1.31 -11.49
N ILE A 108 -8.33 -2.63 -11.70
CA ILE A 108 -8.02 -3.21 -13.01
C ILE A 108 -9.15 -2.93 -14.00
N SER A 109 -10.40 -3.08 -13.57
CA SER A 109 -11.58 -2.75 -14.39
C SER A 109 -11.56 -1.29 -14.84
N LEU A 110 -11.27 -0.36 -13.93
CA LEU A 110 -11.14 1.07 -14.24
C LEU A 110 -9.98 1.38 -15.19
N LEU A 111 -8.86 0.66 -15.05
CA LEU A 111 -7.69 0.79 -15.93
C LEU A 111 -7.98 0.32 -17.36
N GLN A 112 -8.94 -0.59 -17.54
CA GLN A 112 -9.23 -1.29 -18.82
C GLN A 112 -7.97 -2.00 -19.36
N MET A 113 -7.20 -2.62 -18.45
CA MET A 113 -5.97 -3.35 -18.77
C MET A 113 -6.13 -4.83 -18.43
N THR A 114 -5.31 -5.67 -19.00
CA THR A 114 -5.19 -7.07 -18.60
C THR A 114 -4.35 -7.21 -17.35
N LYS A 115 -4.47 -8.34 -16.67
CA LYS A 115 -3.69 -8.58 -15.43
C LYS A 115 -2.18 -8.68 -15.68
N GLU A 116 -1.83 -9.16 -16.85
CA GLU A 116 -0.44 -9.31 -17.32
C GLU A 116 0.25 -7.96 -17.49
N GLU A 117 -0.52 -6.90 -17.78
CA GLU A 117 -0.02 -5.53 -17.96
C GLU A 117 0.17 -4.78 -16.62
N VAL A 118 -0.22 -5.39 -15.49
CA VAL A 118 -0.24 -4.72 -14.19
C VAL A 118 0.78 -5.34 -13.23
N LEU A 119 1.62 -4.50 -12.64
CA LEU A 119 2.49 -4.86 -11.52
C LEU A 119 1.86 -4.41 -10.21
N TYR A 120 1.90 -5.26 -9.19
CA TYR A 120 1.51 -4.89 -7.84
C TYR A 120 2.75 -4.74 -6.96
N VAL A 121 3.01 -3.52 -6.51
CA VAL A 121 4.22 -3.17 -5.74
C VAL A 121 3.84 -2.98 -4.27
N GLY A 122 4.55 -3.66 -3.36
CA GLY A 122 4.25 -3.57 -1.94
C GLY A 122 5.39 -4.02 -1.03
N ASP A 123 5.29 -3.70 0.25
CA ASP A 123 6.34 -3.90 1.25
C ASP A 123 5.94 -4.87 2.37
N THR A 124 4.80 -5.56 2.25
CA THR A 124 4.30 -6.48 3.28
C THR A 124 3.81 -7.81 2.69
N ALA A 125 3.75 -8.85 3.55
CA ALA A 125 3.10 -10.12 3.20
C ALA A 125 1.66 -9.93 2.69
N THR A 126 0.91 -9.00 3.30
CA THR A 126 -0.45 -8.66 2.88
C THR A 126 -0.48 -8.16 1.44
N ASP A 127 0.50 -7.36 1.01
CA ASP A 127 0.58 -6.84 -0.34
C ASP A 127 0.87 -7.96 -1.35
N MET A 128 1.84 -8.81 -1.04
CA MET A 128 2.19 -9.95 -1.90
C MET A 128 1.00 -10.90 -2.06
N GLN A 129 0.34 -11.25 -0.96
CA GLN A 129 -0.86 -12.09 -0.99
C GLN A 129 -2.02 -11.43 -1.77
N THR A 130 -2.17 -10.09 -1.67
CA THR A 130 -3.17 -9.37 -2.47
C THR A 130 -2.90 -9.53 -3.96
N ALA A 131 -1.65 -9.35 -4.38
CA ALA A 131 -1.26 -9.51 -5.77
C ALA A 131 -1.49 -10.94 -6.27
N VAL A 132 -1.08 -11.94 -5.50
CA VAL A 132 -1.30 -13.37 -5.81
C VAL A 132 -2.81 -13.67 -5.94
N ASN A 133 -3.62 -13.23 -4.98
CA ASN A 133 -5.07 -13.44 -4.98
C ASN A 133 -5.76 -12.75 -6.16
N ALA A 134 -5.22 -11.62 -6.64
CA ALA A 134 -5.71 -10.92 -7.82
C ALA A 134 -5.12 -11.48 -9.13
N SER A 135 -4.20 -12.46 -9.08
CA SER A 135 -3.43 -12.98 -10.21
C SER A 135 -2.60 -11.90 -10.93
N LEU A 136 -2.03 -10.99 -10.14
CA LEU A 136 -1.07 -9.99 -10.62
C LEU A 136 0.36 -10.42 -10.29
N THR A 137 1.34 -9.77 -10.93
CA THR A 137 2.75 -9.96 -10.62
C THR A 137 3.14 -9.20 -9.37
N PRO A 138 3.54 -9.90 -8.27
CA PRO A 138 3.93 -9.25 -7.03
C PRO A 138 5.38 -8.78 -7.07
N VAL A 139 5.61 -7.50 -6.80
CA VAL A 139 6.94 -6.89 -6.65
C VAL A 139 7.12 -6.45 -5.21
N GLY A 140 7.98 -7.14 -4.47
CA GLY A 140 8.33 -6.82 -3.10
C GLY A 140 9.43 -5.76 -3.03
N VAL A 141 9.25 -4.75 -2.17
CA VAL A 141 10.20 -3.64 -2.00
C VAL A 141 10.86 -3.68 -0.63
N LEU A 142 12.18 -3.45 -0.54
CA LEU A 142 12.95 -3.57 0.69
C LEU A 142 13.21 -2.24 1.42
N TRP A 143 12.74 -1.12 0.91
CA TRP A 143 12.78 0.16 1.63
C TRP A 143 11.59 0.38 2.57
N GLY A 144 10.67 -0.60 2.66
CA GLY A 144 9.49 -0.56 3.53
C GLY A 144 9.67 -1.29 4.85
N PHE A 145 8.59 -1.95 5.33
CA PHE A 145 8.53 -2.49 6.69
C PHE A 145 9.06 -3.92 6.84
N ARG A 146 9.14 -4.72 5.74
CA ARG A 146 9.41 -6.15 5.84
C ARG A 146 10.69 -6.58 5.14
N GLN A 147 11.20 -7.73 5.60
CA GLN A 147 12.44 -8.31 5.07
C GLN A 147 12.14 -9.19 3.84
N LYS A 148 13.19 -9.41 3.04
CA LYS A 148 13.15 -10.18 1.80
C LYS A 148 12.47 -11.54 1.94
N ASP A 149 12.83 -12.30 2.99
CA ASP A 149 12.34 -13.67 3.16
C ASP A 149 10.83 -13.70 3.39
N GLU A 150 10.28 -12.76 4.17
CA GLU A 150 8.83 -12.64 4.37
C GLU A 150 8.10 -12.35 3.04
N LEU A 151 8.64 -11.45 2.23
CA LEU A 151 8.04 -11.10 0.95
C LEU A 151 8.09 -12.27 -0.04
N LEU A 152 9.21 -12.98 -0.12
CA LEU A 152 9.34 -14.17 -0.97
C LEU A 152 8.39 -15.30 -0.53
N MET A 153 8.33 -15.60 0.77
CA MET A 153 7.41 -16.60 1.30
C MET A 153 5.94 -16.24 1.09
N SER A 154 5.64 -14.97 0.92
CA SER A 154 4.29 -14.46 0.68
C SER A 154 3.95 -14.31 -0.81
N GLY A 155 4.84 -14.73 -1.72
CA GLY A 155 4.59 -14.81 -3.14
C GLY A 155 5.23 -13.73 -4.00
N ALA A 156 6.18 -12.93 -3.47
CA ALA A 156 6.91 -11.96 -4.30
C ALA A 156 7.65 -12.68 -5.44
N GLU A 157 7.39 -12.25 -6.67
CA GLU A 157 8.08 -12.74 -7.87
C GLU A 157 9.38 -11.96 -8.12
N TYR A 158 9.33 -10.65 -7.83
CA TYR A 158 10.49 -9.77 -7.87
C TYR A 158 10.74 -9.15 -6.51
N ILE A 159 12.03 -8.97 -6.18
CA ILE A 159 12.48 -8.19 -5.01
C ILE A 159 13.35 -7.06 -5.50
N ILE A 160 13.02 -5.84 -5.13
CA ILE A 160 13.79 -4.64 -5.49
C ILE A 160 14.23 -3.88 -4.24
N HIS A 161 15.46 -3.34 -4.29
CA HIS A 161 16.10 -2.64 -3.18
C HIS A 161 15.96 -1.12 -3.29
N HIS A 162 15.84 -0.62 -4.52
CA HIS A 162 15.72 0.81 -4.82
C HIS A 162 14.58 1.07 -5.80
N PRO A 163 13.85 2.20 -5.66
CA PRO A 163 12.71 2.50 -6.54
C PRO A 163 13.03 2.46 -8.04
N SER A 164 14.22 2.89 -8.45
CA SER A 164 14.64 2.86 -9.87
C SER A 164 14.70 1.46 -10.49
N GLU A 165 14.87 0.41 -9.67
CA GLU A 165 14.90 -0.97 -10.16
C GLU A 165 13.53 -1.44 -10.70
N LEU A 166 12.44 -0.74 -10.35
CA LEU A 166 11.12 -1.05 -10.90
C LEU A 166 11.09 -0.89 -12.42
N LEU A 167 11.83 0.06 -12.96
CA LEU A 167 11.91 0.28 -14.42
C LEU A 167 12.47 -0.95 -15.14
N GLN A 168 13.48 -1.60 -14.56
CA GLN A 168 14.06 -2.84 -15.11
C GLN A 168 13.07 -4.02 -15.05
N VAL A 169 12.19 -4.06 -14.03
CA VAL A 169 11.12 -5.06 -13.95
C VAL A 169 10.08 -4.83 -15.05
N ILE A 170 9.74 -3.57 -15.31
CA ILE A 170 8.81 -3.19 -16.39
C ILE A 170 9.37 -3.57 -17.74
N GLU A 171 10.63 -3.21 -18.04
CA GLU A 171 11.31 -3.51 -19.31
C GLU A 171 11.40 -5.00 -19.63
N LYS A 172 11.58 -5.86 -18.62
CA LYS A 172 11.65 -7.32 -18.80
C LYS A 172 10.30 -7.96 -19.17
N ARG A 173 9.21 -7.23 -19.03
CA ARG A 173 7.85 -7.72 -19.28
C ARG A 173 7.21 -7.13 -20.56
N THR A 174 7.84 -6.13 -21.12
CA THR A 174 7.48 -5.53 -22.41
C THR A 174 8.12 -6.30 -23.54
#